data_d798bf8a0e239b84f78e06058223468d
#
_entry.id   d798bf8a0e239b84f78e06058223468d
#
_cell.length_a   1.000
_cell.length_b   1.000
_cell.length_c   1.000
_cell.angle_alpha   90.00
_cell.angle_beta   90.00
_cell.angle_gamma   90.00
#
_symmetry.space_group_name_H-M   'P 1'
#
loop_
_entity.id
_entity.type
_entity.pdbx_description
1 polymer ?
#
loop_
_entity_poly.entity_id
_entity_poly.type
_entity_poly.pdbx_seq_one_letter_code
_entity_poly.pdbx_strand_id
1 'polypeptide(L)'
;MKHIIILGDGMADWPVESLGNKTLLQYAKTPYMDKLAKEGKTGLLRTVPKGFHPGSEVANLSVLGYNLDDVYEGRGVLEAASMGVAIASDEMAMRCNLICIKD
;
A
#
# COMPACT_ATOMS: atom_id res chain seq x y z
N MET A 1 2.73 16.42 19.66
CA MET A 1 2.94 14.95 19.58
C MET A 1 3.46 14.64 18.19
N LYS A 2 4.43 13.73 18.05
CA LYS A 2 4.96 13.31 16.74
C LYS A 2 4.40 11.92 16.43
N HIS A 3 3.94 11.72 15.21
CA HIS A 3 3.45 10.44 14.72
C HIS A 3 4.36 9.94 13.58
N ILE A 4 4.67 8.66 13.58
CA ILE A 4 5.50 8.02 12.56
C ILE A 4 4.73 6.80 12.06
N ILE A 5 4.55 6.71 10.75
CA ILE A 5 3.99 5.53 10.09
C ILE A 5 5.13 4.87 9.32
N ILE A 6 5.39 3.60 9.63
CA ILE A 6 6.34 2.77 8.89
C ILE A 6 5.52 1.72 8.14
N LEU A 7 5.49 1.85 6.82
CA LEU A 7 4.75 0.95 5.94
C LEU A 7 5.68 -0.13 5.40
N GLY A 8 5.43 -1.37 5.81
CA GLY A 8 6.08 -2.55 5.24
C GLY A 8 5.30 -3.05 4.04
N ASP A 9 5.48 -2.40 2.89
CA ASP A 9 4.78 -2.79 1.66
C ASP A 9 5.29 -4.15 1.13
N GLY A 10 4.38 -5.02 0.71
CA GLY A 10 4.70 -6.33 0.14
C GLY A 10 5.29 -7.35 1.13
N MET A 11 5.21 -7.12 2.43
CA MET A 11 5.77 -8.03 3.45
C MET A 11 4.85 -9.20 3.81
N ALA A 12 3.55 -9.09 3.56
CA ALA A 12 2.59 -10.17 3.83
C ALA A 12 2.63 -11.20 2.69
N ASP A 13 2.68 -12.48 3.07
CA ASP A 13 2.68 -13.57 2.11
C ASP A 13 2.07 -14.84 2.73
N TRP A 14 1.82 -15.83 1.88
CA TRP A 14 1.37 -17.14 2.30
C TRP A 14 2.52 -17.97 2.88
N PRO A 15 2.20 -18.99 3.73
CA PRO A 15 3.21 -19.93 4.20
C PRO A 15 3.88 -20.67 3.03
N VAL A 16 5.20 -20.80 3.10
CA VAL A 16 6.04 -21.46 2.09
C VAL A 16 6.45 -22.84 2.60
N GLU A 17 6.15 -23.89 1.85
CA GLU A 17 6.40 -25.27 2.23
C GLU A 17 7.89 -25.55 2.50
N SER A 18 8.78 -25.07 1.62
CA SER A 18 10.24 -25.23 1.78
C SER A 18 10.82 -24.52 3.02
N LEU A 19 10.05 -23.60 3.63
CA LEU A 19 10.39 -22.92 4.88
C LEU A 19 9.68 -23.52 6.11
N GLY A 20 9.20 -24.75 5.99
CA GLY A 20 8.47 -25.44 7.05
C GLY A 20 7.08 -24.83 7.30
N ASN A 21 6.38 -24.45 6.25
CA ASN A 21 5.05 -23.81 6.28
C ASN A 21 5.02 -22.51 7.10
N LYS A 22 6.11 -21.76 7.07
CA LYS A 22 6.19 -20.42 7.67
C LYS A 22 6.02 -19.34 6.60
N THR A 23 5.42 -18.22 6.98
CA THR A 23 5.48 -17.00 6.15
C THR A 23 6.90 -16.45 6.14
N LEU A 24 7.21 -15.58 5.17
CA LEU A 24 8.53 -14.94 5.09
C LEU A 24 8.85 -14.13 6.37
N LEU A 25 7.86 -13.43 6.93
CA LEU A 25 8.01 -12.71 8.20
C LEU A 25 8.27 -13.65 9.40
N GLN A 26 7.61 -14.82 9.43
CA GLN A 26 7.87 -15.82 10.49
C GLN A 26 9.25 -16.47 10.36
N TYR A 27 9.80 -16.50 9.16
CA TYR A 27 11.12 -17.08 8.90
C TYR A 27 12.26 -16.07 9.08
N ALA A 28 12.02 -14.81 8.76
CA ALA A 28 12.99 -13.74 8.88
C ALA A 28 13.32 -13.43 10.34
N LYS A 29 14.55 -12.99 10.58
CA LYS A 29 14.97 -12.50 11.91
C LYS A 29 14.65 -11.01 12.01
N THR A 30 13.56 -10.68 12.68
CA THR A 30 13.04 -9.31 12.79
C THR A 30 12.92 -8.82 14.25
N PRO A 31 14.02 -8.81 15.03
CA PRO A 31 13.96 -8.63 16.49
C PRO A 31 13.33 -7.30 16.92
N TYR A 32 13.50 -6.25 16.15
CA TYR A 32 12.90 -4.94 16.45
C TYR A 32 11.42 -4.89 16.13
N MET A 33 10.98 -5.48 15.02
CA MET A 33 9.56 -5.61 14.69
C MET A 33 8.85 -6.52 15.69
N ASP A 34 9.49 -7.64 16.05
CA ASP A 34 8.98 -8.57 17.05
C ASP A 34 8.80 -7.89 18.42
N LYS A 35 9.77 -7.04 18.81
CA LYS A 35 9.67 -6.24 20.03
C LYS A 35 8.50 -5.27 19.98
N LEU A 36 8.35 -4.52 18.88
CA LEU A 36 7.22 -3.59 18.71
C LEU A 36 5.87 -4.31 18.74
N ALA A 37 5.76 -5.47 18.09
CA ALA A 37 4.55 -6.27 18.10
C ALA A 37 4.21 -6.80 19.51
N LYS A 38 5.22 -7.17 20.28
CA LYS A 38 5.05 -7.70 21.65
C LYS A 38 4.68 -6.61 22.67
N GLU A 39 5.26 -5.43 22.56
CA GLU A 39 5.10 -4.33 23.51
C GLU A 39 3.97 -3.37 23.11
N GLY A 40 3.57 -3.37 21.85
CA GLY A 40 2.53 -2.51 21.29
C GLY A 40 1.15 -3.16 21.25
N LYS A 41 0.29 -2.56 20.46
CA LYS A 41 -1.04 -3.10 20.14
C LYS A 41 -1.04 -3.56 18.69
N THR A 42 -1.49 -4.78 18.44
CA THR A 42 -1.61 -5.37 17.11
C THR A 42 -3.07 -5.50 16.71
N GLY A 43 -3.32 -5.50 15.41
CA GLY A 43 -4.67 -5.66 14.87
C GLY A 43 -4.64 -5.92 13.37
N LEU A 44 -5.82 -6.07 12.79
CA LEU A 44 -6.01 -6.23 11.36
C LEU A 44 -6.68 -4.98 10.80
N LEU A 45 -6.11 -4.45 9.72
CA LEU A 45 -6.66 -3.34 8.97
C LEU A 45 -7.00 -3.80 7.56
N ARG A 46 -8.22 -3.51 7.11
CA ARG A 46 -8.59 -3.70 5.71
C ARG A 46 -8.12 -2.50 4.91
N THR A 47 -6.98 -2.61 4.26
CA THR A 47 -6.38 -1.53 3.49
C THR A 47 -6.98 -1.35 2.10
N VAL A 48 -7.64 -2.38 1.56
CA VAL A 48 -8.41 -2.30 0.32
C VAL A 48 -9.89 -2.58 0.64
N PRO A 49 -10.74 -1.55 0.75
CA PRO A 49 -12.17 -1.71 0.98
C PRO A 49 -12.86 -2.43 -0.17
N LYS A 50 -14.06 -2.96 0.09
CA LYS A 50 -14.88 -3.62 -0.92
C LYS A 50 -15.28 -2.61 -2.00
N GLY A 51 -15.11 -2.98 -3.26
CA GLY A 51 -15.41 -2.12 -4.41
C GLY A 51 -14.20 -1.45 -5.03
N PHE A 52 -13.07 -1.42 -4.32
CA PHE A 52 -11.82 -0.88 -4.85
C PHE A 52 -10.90 -2.00 -5.36
N HIS A 53 -10.15 -1.71 -6.43
CA HIS A 53 -9.17 -2.66 -6.94
C HIS A 53 -7.92 -2.66 -6.05
N PRO A 54 -7.18 -3.78 -5.94
CA PRO A 54 -5.94 -3.83 -5.19
C PRO A 54 -4.87 -2.94 -5.84
N GLY A 55 -4.41 -1.93 -5.09
CA GLY A 55 -3.37 -1.02 -5.53
C GLY A 55 -2.75 -0.31 -4.32
N SER A 56 -1.46 0.04 -4.43
CA SER A 56 -0.74 0.72 -3.35
C SER A 56 -1.35 2.08 -3.04
N GLU A 57 -1.87 2.78 -4.04
CA GLU A 57 -2.54 4.08 -3.88
C GLU A 57 -3.81 3.96 -3.03
N VAL A 58 -4.62 2.94 -3.27
CA VAL A 58 -5.83 2.65 -2.48
C VAL A 58 -5.45 2.30 -1.04
N ALA A 59 -4.49 1.38 -0.89
CA ALA A 59 -4.04 0.93 0.42
C ALA A 59 -3.41 2.05 1.25
N ASN A 60 -2.58 2.91 0.64
CA ASN A 60 -1.90 4.00 1.32
C ASN A 60 -2.89 5.07 1.79
N LEU A 61 -3.84 5.47 0.95
CA LEU A 61 -4.90 6.41 1.35
C LEU A 61 -5.72 5.85 2.53
N SER A 62 -6.05 4.56 2.48
CA SER A 62 -6.78 3.88 3.55
C SER A 62 -5.98 3.83 4.87
N VAL A 63 -4.67 3.52 4.81
CA VAL A 63 -3.78 3.53 5.99
C VAL A 63 -3.67 4.93 6.60
N LEU A 64 -3.67 5.98 5.77
CA LEU A 64 -3.64 7.36 6.21
C LEU A 64 -5.00 7.86 6.75
N GLY A 65 -6.06 7.05 6.65
CA GLY A 65 -7.37 7.35 7.21
C GLY A 65 -8.28 8.17 6.31
N TYR A 66 -7.98 8.26 5.02
CA TYR A 66 -8.88 8.90 4.05
C TYR A 66 -10.08 8.01 3.74
N ASN A 67 -11.24 8.63 3.57
CA ASN A 67 -12.40 7.97 3.01
C ASN A 67 -12.25 7.89 1.49
N LEU A 68 -12.05 6.68 0.97
CA LEU A 68 -11.76 6.46 -0.45
C LEU A 68 -12.93 6.81 -1.36
N ASP A 69 -14.16 6.67 -0.89
CA ASP A 69 -15.35 7.04 -1.65
C ASP A 69 -15.40 8.55 -1.94
N ASP A 70 -14.75 9.36 -1.10
CA ASP A 70 -14.75 10.82 -1.22
C ASP A 70 -13.53 11.36 -1.99
N VAL A 71 -12.39 10.63 -1.97
CA VAL A 71 -11.11 11.20 -2.41
C VAL A 71 -10.42 10.43 -3.53
N TYR A 72 -10.86 9.19 -3.83
CA TYR A 72 -10.16 8.37 -4.81
C TYR A 72 -10.74 8.54 -6.21
N GLU A 73 -10.01 9.25 -7.06
CA GLU A 73 -10.35 9.49 -8.47
C GLU A 73 -9.42 8.73 -9.44
N GLY A 74 -8.62 7.82 -8.91
CA GLY A 74 -7.70 7.01 -9.70
C GLY A 74 -6.24 7.39 -9.53
N ARG A 75 -5.36 6.46 -9.90
CA ARG A 75 -3.92 6.59 -9.72
C ARG A 75 -3.30 7.70 -10.56
N GLY A 76 -3.84 7.95 -11.76
CA GLY A 76 -3.34 9.01 -12.64
C GLY A 76 -3.41 10.40 -12.00
N VAL A 77 -4.50 10.69 -11.32
CA VAL A 77 -4.71 11.97 -10.61
C VAL A 77 -3.70 12.14 -9.47
N LEU A 78 -3.48 11.10 -8.68
CA LEU A 78 -2.52 11.14 -7.57
C LEU A 78 -1.07 11.33 -8.06
N GLU A 79 -0.69 10.67 -9.14
CA GLU A 79 0.64 10.82 -9.72
C GLU A 79 0.81 12.22 -10.34
N ALA A 80 -0.18 12.75 -11.01
CA ALA A 80 -0.17 14.12 -11.53
C ALA A 80 -0.01 15.15 -10.41
N ALA A 81 -0.80 15.02 -9.35
CA ALA A 81 -0.69 15.88 -8.17
C ALA A 81 0.70 15.79 -7.51
N SER A 82 1.28 14.59 -7.41
CA SER A 82 2.64 14.38 -6.88
C SER A 82 3.71 15.07 -7.71
N MET A 83 3.51 15.18 -9.02
CA MET A 83 4.42 15.89 -9.94
C MET A 83 4.14 17.40 -10.03
N GLY A 84 3.16 17.91 -9.32
CA GLY A 84 2.74 19.31 -9.37
C GLY A 84 2.00 19.71 -10.65
N VAL A 85 1.44 18.72 -11.36
CA VAL A 85 0.60 18.97 -12.54
C VAL A 85 -0.80 19.34 -12.08
N ALA A 86 -1.24 20.55 -12.44
CA ALA A 86 -2.61 20.98 -12.20
C ALA A 86 -3.54 20.30 -13.22
N ILE A 87 -4.67 19.79 -12.75
CA ILE A 87 -5.71 19.18 -13.59
C ILE A 87 -6.97 20.00 -13.39
N ALA A 88 -7.55 20.49 -14.48
CA ALA A 88 -8.83 21.18 -14.43
C ALA A 88 -10.01 20.17 -14.24
N SER A 89 -11.17 20.67 -13.84
CA SER A 89 -12.36 19.83 -13.53
C SER A 89 -12.92 19.07 -14.75
N ASP A 90 -12.58 19.49 -15.95
CA ASP A 90 -12.97 18.91 -17.24
C ASP A 90 -11.84 18.10 -17.89
N GLU A 91 -10.71 17.96 -17.23
CA GLU A 91 -9.55 17.20 -17.71
C GLU A 91 -9.46 15.82 -17.06
N MET A 92 -8.81 14.90 -17.77
CA MET A 92 -8.58 13.53 -17.31
C MET A 92 -7.06 13.26 -17.22
N ALA A 93 -6.62 12.75 -16.08
CA ALA A 93 -5.25 12.27 -15.92
C ALA A 93 -5.17 10.77 -16.25
N MET A 94 -4.34 10.42 -17.21
CA MET A 94 -4.04 9.03 -17.57
C MET A 94 -2.59 8.69 -17.28
N ARG A 95 -2.37 7.52 -16.66
CA ARG A 95 -1.03 6.97 -16.47
C ARG A 95 -0.60 6.17 -17.70
N CYS A 96 0.59 6.42 -18.18
CA CYS A 96 1.23 5.65 -19.25
C CYS A 96 2.53 5.04 -18.76
N ASN A 97 2.73 3.74 -19.04
CA ASN A 97 3.99 3.06 -18.81
C ASN A 97 4.62 2.69 -20.15
N LEU A 98 5.88 3.06 -20.32
CA LEU A 98 6.69 2.56 -21.43
C LEU A 98 7.20 1.16 -21.08
N ILE A 99 6.95 0.19 -21.94
CA ILE A 99 7.41 -1.18 -21.77
C ILE A 99 8.27 -1.59 -22.96
N CYS A 100 9.26 -2.44 -22.70
CA CYS A 100 10.03 -3.09 -23.75
C CYS A 100 9.36 -4.42 -24.10
N ILE A 101 9.08 -4.62 -25.38
CA ILE A 101 8.51 -5.87 -25.88
C ILE A 101 9.60 -6.55 -26.72
N LYS A 102 9.77 -7.85 -26.54
CA LYS A 102 10.63 -8.67 -27.38
C LYS A 102 9.73 -9.43 -28.34
N ASP A 103 10.03 -9.36 -29.65
CA ASP A 103 9.41 -10.15 -30.71
C ASP A 103 9.78 -11.64 -30.57
#